data_ca9b95f28a1de2b030938f20d6539420
#
_entry.id   ca9b95f28a1de2b030938f20d6539420
#
_cell.length_a   1.000
_cell.length_b   1.000
_cell.length_c   1.000
_cell.angle_alpha   90.00
_cell.angle_beta   90.00
_cell.angle_gamma   90.00
#
_symmetry.space_group_name_H-M   'P 1'
#
loop_
_entity.id
_entity.type
_entity.pdbx_description
1 polymer ?
#
loop_
_entity_poly.entity_id
_entity_poly.type
_entity_poly.pdbx_seq_one_letter_code
_entity_poly.pdbx_strand_id
1 'polypeptide(L)'
;VVNQNQTKSNKNDHYDVAIIGAGINGAVAAAAASAAGLRVLVVDKGDIANFTSQESSNLVWGGIKYLQTYEFGLVIKLCLARNRLMRNYPNQIRQIGFLASLGPTAPFGRLLGTFGTLFYWGIGFFGTKAPASYSAAAAKRLEPNLISGRTAIKYYDAQLPDNDSRFVFDFIRHAIKHGSDVRTYTTLNSATHDGTLWALKLSGSGATTVSATTVINATGPFVKEVSEILGSPTKAGLVMSKGIHLVLDRKLTDTYQVLAFWDEQERLFYVLPMGDRSMVGTTDTRVQDPKTAVTREDRDFVIKQINAQMELETPITSKDVVSERSGVRPLVVAAGDSGEVQDWHQLSRKHVVEVDKELSVVTILGGKLTDCLNVGQEMVHELSKLGHKVNKLKNWFGEGSQVRKEEFYQLVASRSDQKTFQSIADGIWRRHGEAGFEIVGESQLTELIAGLGITEQEVRHIALAEMITTREDLLRRRLPVKMSRSDKELATNKPLEKLLVELGL
;
A
#
# COMPACT_ATOMS: atom_id res chain seq x y z
N VAL A 1 6.23 18.24 22.24
CA VAL A 1 7.64 18.50 21.87
C VAL A 1 7.70 18.27 20.37
N VAL A 2 7.52 19.34 19.59
CA VAL A 2 7.72 19.33 18.14
C VAL A 2 9.19 19.06 17.89
N ASN A 3 9.50 17.89 17.37
CA ASN A 3 10.88 17.53 17.08
C ASN A 3 11.36 18.34 15.86
N GLN A 4 12.08 19.43 16.15
CA GLN A 4 12.74 20.29 15.17
C GLN A 4 13.98 19.59 14.59
N ASN A 5 13.80 18.48 13.91
CA ASN A 5 14.73 18.06 12.86
C ASN A 5 14.32 18.67 11.52
N GLN A 6 13.85 19.91 11.53
CA GLN A 6 13.90 20.79 10.37
C GLN A 6 15.39 21.09 10.13
N THR A 7 15.96 20.42 9.15
CA THR A 7 17.26 20.81 8.60
C THR A 7 17.24 22.32 8.38
N LYS A 8 18.16 23.02 9.06
CA LYS A 8 18.37 24.46 8.89
C LYS A 8 18.42 24.74 7.39
N SER A 9 17.48 25.56 6.90
CA SER A 9 17.50 26.11 5.56
C SER A 9 18.88 26.71 5.29
N ASN A 10 19.70 25.98 4.56
CA ASN A 10 20.95 26.49 4.02
C ASN A 10 20.61 27.33 2.79
N LYS A 11 21.28 28.45 2.61
CA LYS A 11 21.10 29.48 1.56
C LYS A 11 21.17 29.01 0.09
N ASN A 12 21.17 27.71 -0.19
CA ASN A 12 21.08 27.10 -1.52
C ASN A 12 20.06 25.96 -1.50
N ASP A 13 18.75 26.27 -1.50
CA ASP A 13 17.67 25.28 -1.61
C ASP A 13 17.48 24.86 -3.08
N HIS A 14 18.56 24.40 -3.71
CA HIS A 14 18.52 23.81 -5.04
C HIS A 14 18.57 22.29 -4.96
N TYR A 15 17.67 21.63 -5.70
CA TYR A 15 17.57 20.17 -5.80
C TYR A 15 17.74 19.73 -7.27
N ASP A 16 18.34 18.57 -7.49
CA ASP A 16 18.34 17.96 -8.81
C ASP A 16 16.90 17.60 -9.21
N VAL A 17 16.15 17.06 -8.24
CA VAL A 17 14.78 16.59 -8.46
C VAL A 17 13.86 16.99 -7.31
N ALA A 18 12.74 17.63 -7.61
CA ALA A 18 11.63 17.83 -6.68
C ALA A 18 10.47 16.88 -7.03
N ILE A 19 10.05 16.08 -6.06
CA ILE A 19 8.96 15.09 -6.20
C ILE A 19 7.74 15.60 -5.45
N ILE A 20 6.63 15.79 -6.17
CA ILE A 20 5.36 16.22 -5.61
C ILE A 20 4.47 14.99 -5.41
N GLY A 21 4.15 14.71 -4.14
CA GLY A 21 3.40 13.52 -3.71
C GLY A 21 4.27 12.41 -3.14
N ALA A 22 3.98 11.97 -1.90
CA ALA A 22 4.65 10.91 -1.17
C ALA A 22 3.81 9.62 -1.07
N GLY A 23 2.96 9.35 -2.07
CA GLY A 23 2.36 8.04 -2.28
C GLY A 23 3.39 7.03 -2.79
N ILE A 24 2.97 5.79 -3.09
CA ILE A 24 3.89 4.72 -3.52
C ILE A 24 4.79 5.13 -4.69
N ASN A 25 4.26 5.82 -5.71
CA ASN A 25 5.03 6.23 -6.87
C ASN A 25 6.11 7.27 -6.52
N GLY A 26 5.76 8.29 -5.74
CA GLY A 26 6.71 9.31 -5.29
C GLY A 26 7.75 8.75 -4.32
N ALA A 27 7.36 7.86 -3.42
CA ALA A 27 8.26 7.22 -2.47
C ALA A 27 9.32 6.33 -3.16
N VAL A 28 8.93 5.52 -4.15
CA VAL A 28 9.89 4.69 -4.90
C VAL A 28 10.77 5.54 -5.83
N ALA A 29 10.21 6.62 -6.42
CA ALA A 29 10.97 7.57 -7.21
C ALA A 29 12.05 8.26 -6.36
N ALA A 30 11.69 8.69 -5.15
CA ALA A 30 12.63 9.30 -4.20
C ALA A 30 13.73 8.34 -3.78
N ALA A 31 13.38 7.11 -3.37
CA ALA A 31 14.35 6.10 -2.97
C ALA A 31 15.34 5.76 -4.09
N ALA A 32 14.84 5.61 -5.33
CA ALA A 32 15.68 5.29 -6.48
C ALA A 32 16.55 6.48 -6.90
N ALA A 33 15.99 7.68 -7.01
CA ALA A 33 16.72 8.88 -7.43
C ALA A 33 17.83 9.26 -6.44
N SER A 34 17.54 9.23 -5.13
CA SER A 34 18.54 9.52 -4.10
C SER A 34 19.65 8.47 -4.04
N ALA A 35 19.31 7.18 -4.17
CA ALA A 35 20.31 6.11 -4.26
C ALA A 35 21.15 6.18 -5.55
N ALA A 36 20.62 6.82 -6.60
CA ALA A 36 21.38 7.16 -7.81
C ALA A 36 22.30 8.38 -7.63
N GLY A 37 22.33 9.00 -6.45
CA GLY A 37 23.21 10.11 -6.09
C GLY A 37 22.65 11.50 -6.37
N LEU A 38 21.35 11.61 -6.67
CA LEU A 38 20.70 12.90 -6.91
C LEU A 38 20.25 13.55 -5.60
N ARG A 39 20.31 14.86 -5.53
CA ARG A 39 19.74 15.65 -4.43
C ARG A 39 18.23 15.78 -4.62
N VAL A 40 17.48 15.11 -3.78
CA VAL A 40 16.03 14.96 -3.93
C VAL A 40 15.27 15.70 -2.83
N LEU A 41 14.25 16.45 -3.22
CA LEU A 41 13.19 16.95 -2.34
C LEU A 41 11.91 16.16 -2.60
N VAL A 42 11.25 15.74 -1.53
CA VAL A 42 9.88 15.18 -1.58
C VAL A 42 8.94 16.08 -0.81
N VAL A 43 7.82 16.48 -1.39
CA VAL A 43 6.77 17.22 -0.69
C VAL A 43 5.43 16.53 -0.83
N ASP A 44 4.66 16.49 0.27
CA ASP A 44 3.27 16.03 0.26
C ASP A 44 2.39 16.98 1.07
N LYS A 45 1.19 17.27 0.57
CA LYS A 45 0.20 18.14 1.23
C LYS A 45 -0.34 17.55 2.54
N GLY A 46 -0.18 16.25 2.72
CA GLY A 46 -0.49 15.54 3.96
C GLY A 46 0.72 14.76 4.47
N ASP A 47 0.46 13.66 5.15
CA ASP A 47 1.49 12.71 5.54
C ASP A 47 1.83 11.74 4.38
N ILE A 48 2.91 10.98 4.54
CA ILE A 48 3.33 9.91 3.60
C ILE A 48 2.22 8.87 3.46
N ALA A 49 1.94 8.47 2.21
CA ALA A 49 0.89 7.52 1.86
C ALA A 49 -0.55 7.93 2.24
N ASN A 50 -0.80 9.19 2.51
CA ASN A 50 -2.04 9.73 3.07
C ASN A 50 -3.29 9.63 2.15
N PHE A 51 -3.23 8.92 1.03
CA PHE A 51 -4.36 8.82 0.09
C PHE A 51 -4.52 7.38 -0.43
N THR A 52 -4.64 7.19 -1.73
CA THR A 52 -4.82 5.86 -2.36
C THR A 52 -3.87 4.80 -1.81
N SER A 53 -2.63 5.19 -1.46
CA SER A 53 -1.60 4.26 -1.01
C SER A 53 -1.83 3.67 0.38
N GLN A 54 -2.71 4.24 1.21
CA GLN A 54 -3.13 3.65 2.48
C GLN A 54 -4.43 2.85 2.40
N GLU A 55 -5.10 2.82 1.25
CA GLU A 55 -6.45 2.25 1.08
C GLU A 55 -6.46 1.02 0.15
N SER A 56 -5.32 0.34 0.01
CA SER A 56 -5.24 -0.88 -0.80
C SER A 56 -5.84 -2.09 -0.06
N SER A 57 -6.01 -3.20 -0.76
CA SER A 57 -6.39 -4.48 -0.15
C SER A 57 -5.23 -5.18 0.58
N ASN A 58 -4.09 -4.53 0.77
CA ASN A 58 -2.84 -5.11 1.28
C ASN A 58 -2.33 -6.32 0.49
N LEU A 59 -2.73 -6.45 -0.78
CA LEU A 59 -2.33 -7.55 -1.65
C LEU A 59 -1.21 -7.14 -2.60
N VAL A 60 -0.19 -7.97 -2.69
CA VAL A 60 0.87 -7.90 -3.70
C VAL A 60 0.53 -8.92 -4.76
N TRP A 61 -0.36 -8.53 -5.67
CA TRP A 61 -1.08 -9.41 -6.56
C TRP A 61 -0.45 -9.49 -7.95
N GLY A 62 -0.20 -10.71 -8.44
CA GLY A 62 0.39 -10.96 -9.76
C GLY A 62 -0.57 -10.82 -10.93
N GLY A 63 -1.87 -10.52 -10.67
CA GLY A 63 -2.80 -10.10 -11.70
C GLY A 63 -3.47 -11.23 -12.49
N ILE A 64 -3.77 -12.37 -11.89
CA ILE A 64 -4.42 -13.52 -12.54
C ILE A 64 -5.68 -13.13 -13.35
N LYS A 65 -6.45 -12.11 -12.90
CA LYS A 65 -7.64 -11.60 -13.60
C LYS A 65 -7.32 -11.16 -15.05
N TYR A 66 -6.12 -10.63 -15.30
CA TYR A 66 -5.74 -10.15 -16.64
C TYR A 66 -5.44 -11.27 -17.65
N LEU A 67 -5.45 -12.52 -17.20
CA LEU A 67 -5.47 -13.67 -18.14
C LEU A 67 -6.78 -13.71 -18.93
N GLN A 68 -7.88 -13.25 -18.36
CA GLN A 68 -9.20 -13.19 -19.03
C GLN A 68 -9.22 -12.16 -20.18
N THR A 69 -8.39 -11.12 -20.09
CA THR A 69 -8.21 -10.09 -21.13
C THR A 69 -6.98 -10.32 -22.00
N TYR A 70 -6.37 -11.51 -21.90
CA TYR A 70 -5.18 -11.93 -22.68
C TYR A 70 -3.95 -11.03 -22.49
N GLU A 71 -3.86 -10.26 -21.39
CA GLU A 71 -2.72 -9.40 -21.08
C GLU A 71 -1.53 -10.20 -20.46
N PHE A 72 -1.08 -11.26 -21.16
CA PHE A 72 -0.03 -12.17 -20.66
C PHE A 72 1.27 -11.44 -20.27
N GLY A 73 1.70 -10.45 -21.08
CA GLY A 73 2.90 -9.66 -20.78
C GLY A 73 2.79 -8.88 -19.48
N LEU A 74 1.61 -8.32 -19.16
CA LEU A 74 1.34 -7.65 -17.89
C LEU A 74 1.38 -8.65 -16.74
N VAL A 75 0.76 -9.83 -16.88
CA VAL A 75 0.75 -10.86 -15.84
C VAL A 75 2.17 -11.34 -15.53
N ILE A 76 2.98 -11.61 -16.55
CA ILE A 76 4.39 -11.99 -16.39
C ILE A 76 5.14 -10.88 -15.61
N LYS A 77 5.03 -9.61 -16.05
CA LYS A 77 5.67 -8.47 -15.39
C LYS A 77 5.30 -8.37 -13.91
N LEU A 78 3.98 -8.50 -13.60
CA LEU A 78 3.48 -8.41 -12.23
C LEU A 78 3.90 -9.62 -11.36
N CYS A 79 3.89 -10.83 -11.90
CA CYS A 79 4.37 -12.03 -11.20
C CYS A 79 5.86 -11.92 -10.85
N LEU A 80 6.70 -11.46 -11.79
CA LEU A 80 8.12 -11.24 -11.54
C LEU A 80 8.34 -10.13 -10.49
N ALA A 81 7.57 -9.04 -10.57
CA ALA A 81 7.62 -7.96 -9.59
C ALA A 81 7.22 -8.46 -8.19
N ARG A 82 6.11 -9.21 -8.05
CA ARG A 82 5.69 -9.87 -6.81
C ARG A 82 6.80 -10.79 -6.26
N ASN A 83 7.38 -11.64 -7.11
CA ASN A 83 8.44 -12.56 -6.69
C ASN A 83 9.68 -11.80 -6.21
N ARG A 84 10.01 -10.68 -6.86
CA ARG A 84 11.11 -9.79 -6.46
C ARG A 84 10.82 -9.13 -5.12
N LEU A 85 9.60 -8.65 -4.89
CA LEU A 85 9.17 -8.08 -3.63
C LEU A 85 9.22 -9.10 -2.49
N MET A 86 8.67 -10.31 -2.64
CA MET A 86 8.74 -11.36 -1.62
C MET A 86 10.16 -11.73 -1.23
N ARG A 87 11.10 -11.74 -2.18
CA ARG A 87 12.51 -12.06 -1.90
C ARG A 87 13.24 -10.95 -1.14
N ASN A 88 12.90 -9.69 -1.40
CA ASN A 88 13.59 -8.55 -0.80
C ASN A 88 12.91 -8.01 0.45
N TYR A 89 11.66 -8.44 0.73
CA TYR A 89 10.88 -8.04 1.88
C TYR A 89 10.28 -9.27 2.60
N PRO A 90 11.13 -10.22 3.07
CA PRO A 90 10.67 -11.53 3.57
C PRO A 90 9.81 -11.45 4.84
N ASN A 91 9.88 -10.36 5.62
CA ASN A 91 9.04 -10.15 6.80
C ASN A 91 7.80 -9.32 6.50
N GLN A 92 7.89 -8.34 5.60
CA GLN A 92 6.80 -7.42 5.26
C GLN A 92 5.88 -7.97 4.16
N ILE A 93 6.36 -8.90 3.31
CA ILE A 93 5.58 -9.45 2.20
C ILE A 93 5.60 -10.97 2.29
N ARG A 94 4.46 -11.55 2.59
CA ARG A 94 4.32 -13.01 2.76
C ARG A 94 3.41 -13.59 1.69
N GLN A 95 3.76 -14.81 1.25
CA GLN A 95 2.89 -15.58 0.40
C GLN A 95 1.59 -15.92 1.14
N ILE A 96 0.44 -15.78 0.44
CA ILE A 96 -0.87 -16.16 0.95
C ILE A 96 -1.64 -16.96 -0.10
N GLY A 97 -2.41 -17.95 0.34
CA GLY A 97 -3.30 -18.71 -0.53
C GLY A 97 -4.59 -17.95 -0.82
N PHE A 98 -5.08 -18.06 -2.04
CA PHE A 98 -6.39 -17.60 -2.48
C PHE A 98 -7.25 -18.81 -2.77
N LEU A 99 -8.26 -19.06 -1.95
CA LEU A 99 -9.24 -20.11 -2.15
C LEU A 99 -10.47 -19.52 -2.86
N ALA A 100 -10.54 -19.73 -4.16
CA ALA A 100 -11.62 -19.26 -5.00
C ALA A 100 -12.78 -20.29 -4.99
N SER A 101 -13.91 -19.90 -4.42
CA SER A 101 -15.13 -20.71 -4.36
C SER A 101 -15.90 -20.59 -5.68
N LEU A 102 -16.12 -21.70 -6.38
CA LEU A 102 -16.80 -21.72 -7.68
C LEU A 102 -18.31 -21.89 -7.48
N GLY A 103 -18.98 -20.77 -7.27
CA GLY A 103 -20.43 -20.67 -7.21
C GLY A 103 -21.07 -20.45 -8.59
N PRO A 104 -22.40 -20.24 -8.64
CA PRO A 104 -23.13 -20.00 -9.91
C PRO A 104 -22.67 -18.76 -10.67
N THR A 105 -22.12 -17.77 -9.98
CA THR A 105 -21.60 -16.51 -10.56
C THR A 105 -20.15 -16.60 -11.03
N ALA A 106 -19.48 -17.75 -10.82
CA ALA A 106 -18.11 -17.93 -11.30
C ALA A 106 -18.09 -18.04 -12.83
N PRO A 107 -17.23 -17.27 -13.55
CA PRO A 107 -17.23 -17.24 -15.03
C PRO A 107 -16.66 -18.52 -15.67
N PHE A 108 -16.21 -19.48 -14.88
CA PHE A 108 -15.63 -20.74 -15.34
C PHE A 108 -15.83 -21.88 -14.34
N GLY A 109 -15.84 -23.10 -14.83
CA GLY A 109 -15.88 -24.31 -14.00
C GLY A 109 -14.51 -24.71 -13.43
N ARG A 110 -14.52 -25.70 -12.54
CA ARG A 110 -13.32 -26.20 -11.84
C ARG A 110 -12.19 -26.61 -12.78
N LEU A 111 -12.47 -27.31 -13.88
CA LEU A 111 -11.44 -27.81 -14.79
C LEU A 111 -10.68 -26.64 -15.45
N LEU A 112 -11.41 -25.71 -16.08
CA LEU A 112 -10.81 -24.55 -16.74
C LEU A 112 -10.03 -23.67 -15.75
N GLY A 113 -10.60 -23.43 -14.57
CA GLY A 113 -9.94 -22.65 -13.53
C GLY A 113 -8.67 -23.34 -13.00
N THR A 114 -8.65 -24.69 -12.90
CA THR A 114 -7.43 -25.44 -12.55
C THR A 114 -6.33 -25.25 -13.58
N PHE A 115 -6.66 -25.37 -14.87
CA PHE A 115 -5.70 -25.09 -15.95
C PHE A 115 -5.24 -23.64 -15.94
N GLY A 116 -6.15 -22.68 -15.73
CA GLY A 116 -5.82 -21.25 -15.64
C GLY A 116 -4.87 -20.94 -14.50
N THR A 117 -5.06 -21.54 -13.33
CA THR A 117 -4.16 -21.33 -12.18
C THR A 117 -2.82 -22.05 -12.34
N LEU A 118 -2.77 -23.23 -12.98
CA LEU A 118 -1.50 -23.90 -13.33
C LEU A 118 -0.72 -23.06 -14.35
N PHE A 119 -1.41 -22.54 -15.38
CA PHE A 119 -0.81 -21.64 -16.36
C PHE A 119 -0.27 -20.38 -15.70
N TYR A 120 -1.07 -19.75 -14.81
CA TYR A 120 -0.63 -18.59 -14.03
C TYR A 120 0.62 -18.86 -13.20
N TRP A 121 0.68 -20.01 -12.54
CA TRP A 121 1.85 -20.45 -11.77
C TRP A 121 3.08 -20.66 -12.66
N GLY A 122 2.90 -21.28 -13.85
CA GLY A 122 3.96 -21.47 -14.82
C GLY A 122 4.53 -20.17 -15.37
N ILE A 123 3.68 -19.24 -15.85
CA ILE A 123 4.12 -17.93 -16.36
C ILE A 123 4.65 -17.01 -15.23
N GLY A 124 4.31 -17.32 -13.98
CA GLY A 124 4.87 -16.69 -12.76
C GLY A 124 6.22 -17.31 -12.35
N PHE A 125 6.83 -18.16 -13.18
CA PHE A 125 8.13 -18.81 -12.95
C PHE A 125 8.16 -19.60 -11.64
N PHE A 126 7.05 -20.25 -11.29
CA PHE A 126 6.95 -21.09 -10.08
C PHE A 126 7.33 -20.36 -8.77
N GLY A 127 7.22 -19.04 -8.76
CA GLY A 127 7.64 -18.19 -7.63
C GLY A 127 6.74 -18.27 -6.39
N THR A 128 5.66 -19.05 -6.44
CA THR A 128 4.75 -19.33 -5.33
C THR A 128 4.54 -20.84 -5.18
N LYS A 129 3.81 -21.27 -4.13
CA LYS A 129 3.36 -22.67 -4.01
C LYS A 129 2.47 -23.04 -5.20
N ALA A 130 2.50 -24.31 -5.58
CA ALA A 130 1.68 -24.83 -6.65
C ALA A 130 0.18 -24.72 -6.34
N PRO A 131 -0.68 -24.42 -7.34
CA PRO A 131 -2.12 -24.38 -7.14
C PRO A 131 -2.69 -25.77 -6.85
N ALA A 132 -3.90 -25.80 -6.27
CA ALA A 132 -4.62 -27.03 -5.97
C ALA A 132 -6.11 -26.87 -6.32
N SER A 133 -6.77 -27.99 -6.61
CA SER A 133 -8.21 -28.03 -6.91
C SER A 133 -8.92 -28.91 -5.89
N TYR A 134 -10.06 -28.48 -5.40
CA TYR A 134 -10.82 -29.15 -4.36
C TYR A 134 -12.23 -29.53 -4.82
N SER A 135 -12.63 -30.78 -4.50
CA SER A 135 -14.05 -31.15 -4.59
C SER A 135 -14.87 -30.35 -3.57
N ALA A 136 -16.20 -30.32 -3.74
CA ALA A 136 -17.08 -29.60 -2.80
C ALA A 136 -16.90 -30.07 -1.35
N ALA A 137 -16.84 -31.38 -1.12
CA ALA A 137 -16.61 -31.91 0.22
C ALA A 137 -15.23 -31.53 0.80
N ALA A 138 -14.18 -31.48 -0.03
CA ALA A 138 -12.86 -31.07 0.42
C ALA A 138 -12.76 -29.57 0.67
N ALA A 139 -13.42 -28.76 -0.15
CA ALA A 139 -13.49 -27.30 0.04
C ALA A 139 -14.21 -26.94 1.36
N LYS A 140 -15.35 -27.58 1.63
CA LYS A 140 -16.12 -27.40 2.85
C LYS A 140 -15.35 -27.83 4.13
N ARG A 141 -14.55 -28.89 4.04
CA ARG A 141 -13.67 -29.29 5.16
C ARG A 141 -12.54 -28.32 5.40
N LEU A 142 -12.01 -27.74 4.31
CA LEU A 142 -10.92 -26.75 4.40
C LEU A 142 -11.41 -25.41 4.98
N GLU A 143 -12.58 -24.96 4.57
CA GLU A 143 -13.24 -23.74 5.05
C GLU A 143 -14.72 -24.03 5.33
N PRO A 144 -15.09 -24.26 6.59
CA PRO A 144 -16.46 -24.60 6.97
C PRO A 144 -17.51 -23.54 6.63
N ASN A 145 -17.10 -22.28 6.51
CA ASN A 145 -17.98 -21.16 6.13
C ASN A 145 -18.27 -21.06 4.62
N LEU A 146 -17.67 -21.91 3.77
CA LEU A 146 -18.05 -21.96 2.36
C LEU A 146 -19.41 -22.62 2.17
N ILE A 147 -20.18 -22.13 1.20
CA ILE A 147 -21.46 -22.74 0.85
C ILE A 147 -21.27 -24.18 0.41
N SER A 148 -22.07 -25.07 0.99
CA SER A 148 -22.07 -26.52 0.68
C SER A 148 -22.31 -26.77 -0.81
N GLY A 149 -21.67 -27.80 -1.37
CA GLY A 149 -21.82 -28.17 -2.80
C GLY A 149 -20.95 -27.39 -3.78
N ARG A 150 -20.24 -26.31 -3.36
CA ARG A 150 -19.34 -25.55 -4.23
C ARG A 150 -17.92 -26.16 -4.24
N THR A 151 -17.37 -26.34 -5.43
CA THR A 151 -15.96 -26.70 -5.62
C THR A 151 -15.06 -25.48 -5.44
N ALA A 152 -13.77 -25.67 -5.21
CA ALA A 152 -12.84 -24.56 -5.07
C ALA A 152 -11.51 -24.81 -5.76
N ILE A 153 -10.81 -23.72 -6.07
CA ILE A 153 -9.45 -23.72 -6.60
C ILE A 153 -8.61 -22.84 -5.70
N LYS A 154 -7.42 -23.32 -5.32
CA LYS A 154 -6.45 -22.57 -4.54
C LYS A 154 -5.25 -22.21 -5.40
N TYR A 155 -4.92 -20.94 -5.47
CA TYR A 155 -3.67 -20.44 -6.03
C TYR A 155 -2.98 -19.54 -5.00
N TYR A 156 -1.80 -19.05 -5.32
CA TYR A 156 -1.03 -18.26 -4.35
C TYR A 156 -0.55 -16.96 -4.96
N ASP A 157 -0.65 -15.90 -4.17
CA ASP A 157 -0.06 -14.60 -4.39
C ASP A 157 0.61 -14.12 -3.10
N ALA A 158 0.76 -12.81 -2.90
CA ALA A 158 1.37 -12.28 -1.69
C ALA A 158 0.51 -11.19 -1.04
N GLN A 159 0.80 -10.94 0.23
CA GLN A 159 0.11 -9.98 1.09
C GLN A 159 1.11 -9.20 1.92
N LEU A 160 0.74 -7.96 2.25
CA LEU A 160 1.35 -7.16 3.31
C LEU A 160 0.61 -7.49 4.63
N PRO A 161 1.21 -8.25 5.56
CA PRO A 161 0.52 -8.63 6.80
C PRO A 161 0.36 -7.47 7.79
N ASP A 162 1.13 -6.40 7.63
CA ASP A 162 1.03 -5.18 8.41
C ASP A 162 0.12 -4.16 7.71
N ASN A 163 0.66 -3.07 7.16
CA ASN A 163 -0.11 -2.15 6.36
C ASN A 163 0.65 -1.64 5.12
N ASP A 164 -0.11 -1.19 4.14
CA ASP A 164 0.39 -0.63 2.89
C ASP A 164 1.15 0.67 3.09
N SER A 165 0.69 1.56 3.99
CA SER A 165 1.35 2.83 4.28
C SER A 165 2.74 2.64 4.88
N ARG A 166 2.90 1.65 5.78
CA ARG A 166 4.20 1.32 6.36
C ARG A 166 5.19 0.87 5.29
N PHE A 167 4.73 0.07 4.34
CA PHE A 167 5.53 -0.35 3.20
C PHE A 167 5.96 0.83 2.33
N VAL A 168 5.06 1.80 2.09
CA VAL A 168 5.40 3.06 1.38
C VAL A 168 6.42 3.87 2.18
N PHE A 169 6.24 3.97 3.50
CA PHE A 169 7.16 4.70 4.37
C PHE A 169 8.58 4.14 4.35
N ASP A 170 8.75 2.83 4.17
CA ASP A 170 10.07 2.23 4.06
C ASP A 170 10.89 2.76 2.86
N PHE A 171 10.25 3.05 1.72
CA PHE A 171 10.94 3.72 0.61
C PHE A 171 11.34 5.15 0.98
N ILE A 172 10.52 5.87 1.71
CA ILE A 172 10.88 7.21 2.23
C ILE A 172 12.06 7.12 3.22
N ARG A 173 12.11 6.10 4.09
CA ARG A 173 13.26 5.86 4.96
C ARG A 173 14.54 5.60 4.14
N HIS A 174 14.44 4.83 3.06
CA HIS A 174 15.56 4.64 2.13
C HIS A 174 16.00 5.97 1.49
N ALA A 175 15.05 6.80 1.04
CA ALA A 175 15.36 8.11 0.47
C ALA A 175 16.07 9.03 1.48
N ILE A 176 15.56 9.11 2.72
CA ILE A 176 16.17 9.90 3.80
C ILE A 176 17.60 9.40 4.11
N LYS A 177 17.79 8.08 4.17
CA LYS A 177 19.12 7.48 4.39
C LYS A 177 20.13 7.87 3.31
N HIS A 178 19.66 8.15 2.09
CA HIS A 178 20.49 8.63 0.99
C HIS A 178 20.50 10.17 0.84
N GLY A 179 20.00 10.90 1.85
CA GLY A 179 20.12 12.36 1.94
C GLY A 179 18.97 13.15 1.31
N SER A 180 17.83 12.52 1.01
CA SER A 180 16.63 13.25 0.56
C SER A 180 16.07 14.14 1.68
N ASP A 181 15.62 15.34 1.28
CA ASP A 181 14.75 16.19 2.11
C ASP A 181 13.29 15.79 1.91
N VAL A 182 12.56 15.54 2.98
CA VAL A 182 11.16 15.11 2.93
C VAL A 182 10.32 16.04 3.80
N ARG A 183 9.32 16.67 3.19
CA ARG A 183 8.44 17.66 3.83
C ARG A 183 6.99 17.22 3.72
N THR A 184 6.46 16.69 4.79
CA THR A 184 5.03 16.38 4.95
C THR A 184 4.25 17.66 5.27
N TYR A 185 2.92 17.65 5.08
CA TYR A 185 2.05 18.79 5.31
C TYR A 185 2.53 20.06 4.60
N THR A 186 3.09 19.87 3.40
CA THR A 186 3.69 20.91 2.56
C THR A 186 3.09 20.85 1.17
N THR A 187 2.47 21.94 0.74
CA THR A 187 1.71 22.03 -0.52
C THR A 187 2.46 22.87 -1.55
N LEU A 188 2.53 22.39 -2.79
CA LEU A 188 2.95 23.19 -3.92
C LEU A 188 1.82 24.16 -4.32
N ASN A 189 2.05 25.46 -4.18
CA ASN A 189 1.05 26.49 -4.52
C ASN A 189 1.21 27.03 -5.94
N SER A 190 2.45 27.26 -6.35
CA SER A 190 2.77 27.73 -7.69
C SER A 190 4.18 27.31 -8.10
N ALA A 191 4.40 27.24 -9.39
CA ALA A 191 5.69 26.91 -9.98
C ALA A 191 5.96 27.84 -11.18
N THR A 192 7.22 28.22 -11.36
CA THR A 192 7.67 28.96 -12.55
C THR A 192 8.97 28.33 -13.06
N HIS A 193 9.11 28.23 -14.39
CA HIS A 193 10.29 27.70 -15.04
C HIS A 193 10.96 28.82 -15.84
N ASP A 194 12.23 29.07 -15.61
CA ASP A 194 12.98 30.17 -16.26
C ASP A 194 13.70 29.75 -17.55
N GLY A 195 13.42 28.55 -18.05
CA GLY A 195 14.10 27.91 -19.17
C GLY A 195 15.18 26.91 -18.76
N THR A 196 15.59 26.90 -17.49
CA THR A 196 16.64 26.02 -16.95
C THR A 196 16.23 25.38 -15.62
N LEU A 197 15.65 26.16 -14.73
CA LEU A 197 15.30 25.77 -13.36
C LEU A 197 13.84 26.08 -13.03
N TRP A 198 13.28 25.25 -12.22
CA TRP A 198 12.02 25.48 -11.52
C TRP A 198 12.24 26.30 -10.27
N ALA A 199 11.38 27.29 -10.05
CA ALA A 199 11.16 27.92 -8.74
C ALA A 199 9.78 27.47 -8.22
N LEU A 200 9.79 26.69 -7.12
CA LEU A 200 8.61 26.06 -6.52
C LEU A 200 8.25 26.80 -5.24
N LYS A 201 7.08 27.42 -5.18
CA LYS A 201 6.56 28.09 -3.99
C LYS A 201 5.73 27.11 -3.17
N LEU A 202 6.21 26.82 -1.98
CA LEU A 202 5.63 25.86 -1.04
C LEU A 202 4.96 26.59 0.13
N SER A 203 3.86 26.00 0.66
CA SER A 203 3.19 26.46 1.88
C SER A 203 2.95 25.29 2.84
N GLY A 204 2.59 25.61 4.09
CA GLY A 204 2.38 24.63 5.15
C GLY A 204 3.58 24.55 6.09
N SER A 205 3.84 23.38 6.67
CA SER A 205 4.92 23.19 7.63
C SER A 205 6.32 23.40 7.06
N GLY A 206 6.50 23.16 5.76
CA GLY A 206 7.76 23.41 5.02
C GLY A 206 7.67 24.63 4.10
N ALA A 207 6.97 25.70 4.52
CA ALA A 207 6.76 26.89 3.69
C ALA A 207 8.06 27.61 3.31
N THR A 208 8.36 27.64 2.02
CA THR A 208 9.54 28.31 1.43
C THR A 208 9.43 28.33 -0.10
N THR A 209 10.41 28.99 -0.74
CA THR A 209 10.64 28.81 -2.19
C THR A 209 11.91 28.02 -2.39
N VAL A 210 11.84 26.96 -3.19
CA VAL A 210 12.96 26.10 -3.53
C VAL A 210 13.18 26.08 -5.04
N SER A 211 14.37 25.72 -5.48
CA SER A 211 14.65 25.50 -6.90
C SER A 211 14.93 24.03 -7.19
N ALA A 212 14.55 23.59 -8.39
CA ALA A 212 14.82 22.23 -8.86
C ALA A 212 15.13 22.21 -10.36
N THR A 213 15.99 21.29 -10.79
CA THR A 213 16.24 21.08 -12.22
C THR A 213 15.11 20.32 -12.88
N THR A 214 14.55 19.30 -12.22
CA THR A 214 13.45 18.47 -12.70
C THR A 214 12.37 18.37 -11.66
N VAL A 215 11.11 18.37 -12.09
CA VAL A 215 9.96 18.08 -11.22
C VAL A 215 9.32 16.75 -11.60
N ILE A 216 9.07 15.89 -10.61
CA ILE A 216 8.28 14.66 -10.78
C ILE A 216 6.91 14.88 -10.16
N ASN A 217 5.85 14.83 -10.98
CA ASN A 217 4.47 14.81 -10.52
C ASN A 217 4.04 13.37 -10.23
N ALA A 218 3.99 12.99 -8.94
CA ALA A 218 3.59 11.68 -8.44
C ALA A 218 2.32 11.73 -7.57
N THR A 219 1.44 12.72 -7.82
CA THR A 219 0.30 13.07 -6.96
C THR A 219 -0.94 12.18 -7.15
N GLY A 220 -0.82 11.09 -7.94
CA GLY A 220 -1.87 10.08 -8.10
C GLY A 220 -3.20 10.67 -8.58
N PRO A 221 -4.30 10.62 -7.79
CA PRO A 221 -5.59 11.18 -8.19
C PRO A 221 -5.57 12.69 -8.45
N PHE A 222 -4.59 13.42 -7.91
CA PHE A 222 -4.45 14.89 -8.03
C PHE A 222 -3.47 15.31 -9.12
N VAL A 223 -3.07 14.38 -9.99
CA VAL A 223 -2.05 14.63 -11.02
C VAL A 223 -2.42 15.75 -11.97
N LYS A 224 -3.70 15.91 -12.33
CA LYS A 224 -4.18 16.98 -13.22
C LYS A 224 -3.99 18.36 -12.59
N GLU A 225 -4.41 18.53 -11.34
CA GLU A 225 -4.26 19.79 -10.61
C GLU A 225 -2.80 20.27 -10.58
N VAL A 226 -1.87 19.35 -10.28
CA VAL A 226 -0.44 19.66 -10.23
C VAL A 226 0.16 19.87 -11.62
N SER A 227 -0.30 19.15 -12.63
CA SER A 227 0.11 19.37 -14.02
C SER A 227 -0.30 20.76 -14.53
N GLU A 228 -1.46 21.29 -14.13
CA GLU A 228 -1.88 22.65 -14.42
C GLU A 228 -0.97 23.69 -13.75
N ILE A 229 -0.61 23.50 -12.47
CA ILE A 229 0.35 24.36 -11.75
C ILE A 229 1.72 24.39 -12.45
N LEU A 230 2.15 23.23 -13.00
CA LEU A 230 3.42 23.10 -13.71
C LEU A 230 3.35 23.56 -15.18
N GLY A 231 2.17 23.90 -15.71
CA GLY A 231 2.00 24.22 -17.12
C GLY A 231 2.36 23.06 -18.08
N SER A 232 2.36 21.81 -17.57
CA SER A 232 2.69 20.59 -18.30
C SER A 232 1.50 19.61 -18.25
N PRO A 233 0.45 19.83 -19.08
CA PRO A 233 -0.76 19.03 -19.06
C PRO A 233 -0.50 17.60 -19.53
N THR A 234 -1.17 16.64 -18.90
CA THR A 234 -1.09 15.22 -19.27
C THR A 234 -1.83 14.93 -20.58
N LYS A 235 -1.27 14.06 -21.40
CA LYS A 235 -1.92 13.56 -22.64
C LYS A 235 -2.93 12.47 -22.32
N ALA A 236 -2.59 11.57 -21.41
CA ALA A 236 -3.48 10.50 -20.96
C ALA A 236 -4.60 11.06 -20.06
N GLY A 237 -5.78 10.48 -20.19
CA GLY A 237 -6.91 10.72 -19.31
C GLY A 237 -6.85 9.85 -18.05
N LEU A 238 -7.67 10.21 -17.04
CA LEU A 238 -7.87 9.42 -15.84
C LEU A 238 -9.36 9.16 -15.59
N VAL A 239 -9.68 7.92 -15.27
CA VAL A 239 -10.96 7.51 -14.70
C VAL A 239 -10.74 7.18 -13.23
N MET A 240 -11.51 7.78 -12.34
CA MET A 240 -11.44 7.57 -10.91
C MET A 240 -12.37 6.43 -10.50
N SER A 241 -11.81 5.37 -9.90
CA SER A 241 -12.53 4.19 -9.42
C SER A 241 -12.43 4.08 -7.90
N LYS A 242 -13.56 4.27 -7.21
CA LYS A 242 -13.68 4.05 -5.77
C LYS A 242 -13.77 2.55 -5.48
N GLY A 243 -12.93 2.07 -4.58
CA GLY A 243 -13.04 0.74 -3.98
C GLY A 243 -13.13 0.85 -2.47
N ILE A 244 -14.09 0.13 -1.88
CA ILE A 244 -14.23 0.12 -0.42
C ILE A 244 -13.94 -1.26 0.16
N HIS A 245 -13.54 -1.28 1.43
CA HIS A 245 -13.49 -2.48 2.24
C HIS A 245 -14.15 -2.19 3.60
N LEU A 246 -14.77 -3.21 4.17
CA LEU A 246 -15.27 -3.22 5.54
C LEU A 246 -14.40 -4.15 6.38
N VAL A 247 -14.04 -3.74 7.57
CA VAL A 247 -13.39 -4.60 8.57
C VAL A 247 -14.47 -5.04 9.55
N LEU A 248 -14.59 -6.36 9.70
CA LEU A 248 -15.61 -6.98 10.53
C LEU A 248 -15.01 -7.48 11.83
N ASP A 249 -15.71 -7.29 12.96
CA ASP A 249 -15.38 -7.84 14.27
C ASP A 249 -15.69 -9.35 14.35
N ARG A 250 -15.34 -10.06 13.28
CA ARG A 250 -15.57 -11.50 13.15
C ARG A 250 -14.49 -12.13 12.30
N LYS A 251 -14.00 -13.29 12.73
CA LYS A 251 -13.11 -14.13 11.94
C LYS A 251 -13.96 -15.01 11.01
N LEU A 252 -13.91 -14.74 9.71
CA LEU A 252 -14.70 -15.43 8.69
C LEU A 252 -13.99 -16.59 8.00
N THR A 253 -12.68 -16.77 8.24
CA THR A 253 -11.89 -17.88 7.71
C THR A 253 -11.12 -18.56 8.83
N ASP A 254 -11.15 -19.89 8.89
CA ASP A 254 -10.43 -20.67 9.90
C ASP A 254 -8.96 -20.82 9.57
N THR A 255 -8.61 -20.68 8.30
CA THR A 255 -7.23 -20.77 7.84
C THR A 255 -6.72 -19.39 7.39
N TYR A 256 -5.41 -19.16 7.49
CA TYR A 256 -4.80 -17.91 7.02
C TYR A 256 -4.71 -17.91 5.50
N GLN A 257 -5.85 -17.64 4.84
CA GLN A 257 -5.98 -17.55 3.39
C GLN A 257 -7.06 -16.54 3.00
N VAL A 258 -6.96 -16.00 1.81
CA VAL A 258 -7.98 -15.15 1.18
C VAL A 258 -9.05 -16.04 0.60
N LEU A 259 -10.33 -15.80 0.96
CA LEU A 259 -11.44 -16.40 0.24
C LEU A 259 -11.83 -15.47 -0.92
N ALA A 260 -12.01 -16.03 -2.10
CA ALA A 260 -12.37 -15.28 -3.30
C ALA A 260 -13.70 -15.79 -3.86
N PHE A 261 -14.56 -14.84 -4.22
CA PHE A 261 -15.88 -15.09 -4.78
C PHE A 261 -16.11 -14.18 -5.99
N TRP A 262 -17.14 -14.45 -6.76
CA TRP A 262 -17.62 -13.55 -7.83
C TRP A 262 -19.01 -13.02 -7.45
N ASP A 263 -19.20 -11.71 -7.63
CA ASP A 263 -20.51 -11.10 -7.48
C ASP A 263 -21.41 -11.35 -8.72
N GLU A 264 -22.63 -10.83 -8.70
CA GLU A 264 -23.61 -10.97 -9.79
C GLU A 264 -23.14 -10.32 -11.11
N GLN A 265 -22.09 -9.50 -11.07
CA GLN A 265 -21.47 -8.84 -12.23
C GLN A 265 -20.10 -9.48 -12.59
N GLU A 266 -19.86 -10.72 -12.13
CA GLU A 266 -18.62 -11.48 -12.33
C GLU A 266 -17.36 -10.75 -11.81
N ARG A 267 -17.48 -9.82 -10.84
CA ARG A 267 -16.35 -9.14 -10.23
C ARG A 267 -15.85 -9.92 -9.03
N LEU A 268 -14.53 -9.95 -8.88
CA LEU A 268 -13.88 -10.60 -7.75
C LEU A 268 -14.12 -9.82 -6.45
N PHE A 269 -14.56 -10.55 -5.46
CA PHE A 269 -14.83 -10.12 -4.10
C PHE A 269 -14.02 -10.98 -3.13
N TYR A 270 -13.46 -10.38 -2.08
CA TYR A 270 -12.54 -11.06 -1.19
C TYR A 270 -12.95 -10.99 0.27
N VAL A 271 -12.62 -12.07 1.01
CA VAL A 271 -12.52 -12.07 2.47
C VAL A 271 -11.05 -12.27 2.82
N LEU A 272 -10.45 -11.28 3.46
CA LEU A 272 -9.04 -11.27 3.83
C LEU A 272 -8.89 -11.47 5.34
N PRO A 273 -8.01 -12.36 5.79
CA PRO A 273 -7.75 -12.55 7.22
C PRO A 273 -7.00 -11.34 7.79
N MET A 274 -7.43 -10.86 8.96
CA MET A 274 -6.79 -9.78 9.72
C MET A 274 -6.67 -10.15 11.21
N GLY A 275 -5.94 -11.20 11.52
CA GLY A 275 -5.82 -11.72 12.87
C GLY A 275 -7.14 -12.33 13.37
N ASP A 276 -7.73 -11.71 14.38
CA ASP A 276 -9.03 -12.05 14.97
C ASP A 276 -10.23 -11.51 14.18
N ARG A 277 -9.98 -10.74 13.12
CA ARG A 277 -10.96 -10.04 12.28
C ARG A 277 -10.86 -10.45 10.82
N SER A 278 -11.80 -9.95 10.03
CA SER A 278 -11.77 -10.13 8.58
C SER A 278 -12.04 -8.82 7.87
N MET A 279 -11.29 -8.56 6.79
CA MET A 279 -11.56 -7.46 5.87
C MET A 279 -12.30 -8.00 4.65
N VAL A 280 -13.40 -7.37 4.25
CA VAL A 280 -14.26 -7.80 3.15
C VAL A 280 -14.39 -6.70 2.10
N GLY A 281 -14.40 -7.06 0.83
CA GLY A 281 -14.46 -6.16 -0.33
C GLY A 281 -13.73 -6.80 -1.53
N THR A 282 -13.56 -6.08 -2.61
CA THR A 282 -13.66 -4.65 -2.83
C THR A 282 -14.83 -4.33 -3.77
N THR A 283 -15.30 -3.07 -3.71
CA THR A 283 -16.17 -2.52 -4.74
C THR A 283 -15.35 -1.89 -5.88
N ASP A 284 -16.03 -1.51 -6.95
CA ASP A 284 -15.44 -0.80 -8.09
C ASP A 284 -16.51 0.16 -8.63
N THR A 285 -16.53 1.40 -8.13
CA THR A 285 -17.55 2.41 -8.44
C THR A 285 -16.88 3.64 -9.05
N ARG A 286 -17.34 4.07 -10.23
CA ARG A 286 -16.83 5.29 -10.85
C ARG A 286 -17.20 6.53 -10.03
N VAL A 287 -16.24 7.42 -9.80
CA VAL A 287 -16.42 8.68 -9.08
C VAL A 287 -15.73 9.82 -9.82
N GLN A 288 -16.15 11.03 -9.54
CA GLN A 288 -15.51 12.25 -10.10
C GLN A 288 -14.53 12.88 -9.10
N ASP A 289 -14.91 12.90 -7.82
CA ASP A 289 -14.07 13.44 -6.76
C ASP A 289 -13.18 12.31 -6.17
N PRO A 290 -11.86 12.49 -6.09
CA PRO A 290 -10.98 11.56 -5.42
C PRO A 290 -11.19 11.51 -3.89
N LYS A 291 -11.82 12.52 -3.29
CA LYS A 291 -12.15 12.56 -1.86
C LYS A 291 -13.52 11.94 -1.61
N THR A 292 -13.54 10.63 -1.44
CA THR A 292 -14.79 9.87 -1.20
C THR A 292 -14.75 9.12 0.13
N ALA A 293 -15.92 8.96 0.74
CA ALA A 293 -16.14 8.13 1.92
C ALA A 293 -16.95 6.88 1.55
N VAL A 294 -17.01 5.91 2.47
CA VAL A 294 -17.94 4.78 2.39
C VAL A 294 -19.35 5.29 2.60
N THR A 295 -20.26 5.02 1.66
CA THR A 295 -21.67 5.37 1.79
C THR A 295 -22.44 4.22 2.44
N ARG A 296 -23.70 4.46 2.82
CA ARG A 296 -24.58 3.41 3.31
C ARG A 296 -24.81 2.33 2.26
N GLU A 297 -25.02 2.76 1.02
CA GLU A 297 -25.23 1.86 -0.13
C GLU A 297 -24.02 0.97 -0.40
N ASP A 298 -22.80 1.53 -0.31
CA ASP A 298 -21.55 0.75 -0.40
C ASP A 298 -21.49 -0.33 0.68
N ARG A 299 -21.79 0.04 1.93
CA ARG A 299 -21.80 -0.88 3.08
C ARG A 299 -22.83 -1.98 2.93
N ASP A 300 -24.08 -1.60 2.62
CA ASP A 300 -25.19 -2.54 2.45
C ASP A 300 -24.92 -3.52 1.30
N PHE A 301 -24.30 -3.05 0.20
CA PHE A 301 -23.87 -3.89 -0.91
C PHE A 301 -22.84 -4.94 -0.46
N VAL A 302 -21.77 -4.53 0.22
CA VAL A 302 -20.72 -5.45 0.67
C VAL A 302 -21.28 -6.47 1.66
N ILE A 303 -22.13 -6.05 2.60
CA ILE A 303 -22.80 -6.93 3.57
C ILE A 303 -23.71 -7.95 2.84
N LYS A 304 -24.48 -7.49 1.85
CA LYS A 304 -25.32 -8.38 1.02
C LYS A 304 -24.48 -9.43 0.32
N GLN A 305 -23.36 -9.01 -0.31
CA GLN A 305 -22.49 -9.93 -1.03
C GLN A 305 -21.87 -10.99 -0.11
N ILE A 306 -21.36 -10.61 1.06
CA ILE A 306 -20.72 -11.58 1.97
C ILE A 306 -21.76 -12.60 2.48
N ASN A 307 -22.94 -12.17 2.85
CA ASN A 307 -24.02 -13.06 3.31
C ASN A 307 -24.53 -14.00 2.20
N ALA A 308 -24.46 -13.57 0.94
CA ALA A 308 -24.85 -14.41 -0.21
C ALA A 308 -23.79 -15.45 -0.59
N GLN A 309 -22.53 -15.23 -0.22
CA GLN A 309 -21.40 -16.07 -0.67
C GLN A 309 -20.88 -17.01 0.42
N MET A 310 -21.32 -16.86 1.66
CA MET A 310 -20.86 -17.67 2.79
C MET A 310 -22.05 -18.28 3.55
N GLU A 311 -21.84 -19.46 4.11
CA GLU A 311 -22.80 -20.17 4.97
C GLU A 311 -22.41 -19.88 6.43
N LEU A 312 -22.96 -18.78 6.97
CA LEU A 312 -22.67 -18.29 8.31
C LEU A 312 -23.80 -18.65 9.28
N GLU A 313 -23.46 -19.03 10.51
CA GLU A 313 -24.46 -19.29 11.57
C GLU A 313 -25.35 -18.07 11.81
N THR A 314 -24.75 -16.89 11.83
CA THR A 314 -25.46 -15.61 11.93
C THR A 314 -25.04 -14.69 10.80
N PRO A 315 -25.97 -14.08 10.06
CA PRO A 315 -25.66 -13.12 9.01
C PRO A 315 -24.83 -11.94 9.54
N ILE A 316 -23.96 -11.40 8.67
CA ILE A 316 -23.25 -10.15 8.93
C ILE A 316 -24.22 -8.99 8.83
N THR A 317 -24.09 -8.03 9.74
CA THR A 317 -24.86 -6.80 9.81
C THR A 317 -23.95 -5.58 9.91
N SER A 318 -24.49 -4.38 9.80
CA SER A 318 -23.73 -3.14 10.00
C SER A 318 -23.14 -3.00 11.42
N LYS A 319 -23.65 -3.73 12.40
CA LYS A 319 -23.11 -3.74 13.78
C LYS A 319 -21.79 -4.50 13.89
N ASP A 320 -21.51 -5.40 12.95
CA ASP A 320 -20.26 -6.16 12.90
C ASP A 320 -19.11 -5.33 12.27
N VAL A 321 -19.42 -4.17 11.67
CA VAL A 321 -18.41 -3.30 11.03
C VAL A 321 -17.70 -2.45 12.08
N VAL A 322 -16.38 -2.62 12.19
CA VAL A 322 -15.54 -1.88 13.14
C VAL A 322 -14.69 -0.80 12.50
N SER A 323 -14.38 -0.95 11.21
CA SER A 323 -13.60 0.03 10.45
C SER A 323 -13.99 -0.04 8.97
N GLU A 324 -13.82 1.08 8.28
CA GLU A 324 -14.15 1.23 6.86
C GLU A 324 -12.96 1.82 6.12
N ARG A 325 -12.77 1.39 4.88
CA ARG A 325 -11.71 1.90 4.01
C ARG A 325 -12.31 2.32 2.68
N SER A 326 -11.92 3.50 2.19
CA SER A 326 -12.34 4.03 0.90
C SER A 326 -11.13 4.56 0.14
N GLY A 327 -10.77 3.91 -0.97
CA GLY A 327 -9.66 4.32 -1.80
C GLY A 327 -10.09 4.59 -3.23
N VAL A 328 -9.55 5.66 -3.84
CA VAL A 328 -9.79 5.98 -5.23
C VAL A 328 -8.56 5.65 -6.07
N ARG A 329 -8.77 4.80 -7.07
CA ARG A 329 -7.73 4.36 -8.02
C ARG A 329 -7.79 5.27 -9.25
N PRO A 330 -6.70 5.98 -9.59
CA PRO A 330 -6.62 6.68 -10.87
C PRO A 330 -6.28 5.68 -11.98
N LEU A 331 -7.27 5.29 -12.77
CA LEU A 331 -7.10 4.39 -13.92
C LEU A 331 -6.76 5.19 -15.15
N VAL A 332 -5.68 4.82 -15.84
CA VAL A 332 -5.21 5.53 -17.02
C VAL A 332 -6.01 5.10 -18.25
N VAL A 333 -6.47 6.09 -19.02
CA VAL A 333 -7.14 5.90 -20.32
C VAL A 333 -6.33 6.58 -21.43
N ALA A 334 -6.48 6.09 -22.66
CA ALA A 334 -5.77 6.64 -23.81
C ALA A 334 -6.09 8.12 -24.03
N ALA A 335 -5.17 8.83 -24.69
CA ALA A 335 -5.37 10.23 -25.08
C ALA A 335 -6.61 10.35 -25.98
N GLY A 336 -7.50 11.27 -25.63
CA GLY A 336 -8.77 11.53 -26.38
C GLY A 336 -10.00 10.81 -25.80
N ASP A 337 -9.85 9.78 -24.97
CA ASP A 337 -10.96 9.09 -24.28
C ASP A 337 -11.31 9.81 -22.96
N SER A 338 -11.74 11.05 -23.05
CA SER A 338 -12.18 11.81 -21.89
C SER A 338 -13.60 11.40 -21.48
N GLY A 339 -13.74 10.32 -20.72
CA GLY A 339 -14.91 10.11 -19.89
C GLY A 339 -16.02 9.22 -20.41
N GLU A 340 -16.05 8.80 -21.67
CA GLU A 340 -17.09 7.92 -22.24
C GLU A 340 -16.69 6.44 -22.40
N VAL A 341 -15.61 6.00 -21.73
CA VAL A 341 -15.24 4.58 -21.74
C VAL A 341 -16.36 3.77 -21.07
N GLN A 342 -17.21 3.13 -21.88
CA GLN A 342 -18.36 2.35 -21.39
C GLN A 342 -17.91 1.15 -20.55
N ASP A 343 -16.73 0.55 -20.85
CA ASP A 343 -16.21 -0.62 -20.15
C ASP A 343 -14.89 -0.32 -19.39
N TRP A 344 -14.94 0.67 -18.50
CA TRP A 344 -13.79 1.09 -17.68
C TRP A 344 -13.31 0.00 -16.68
N HIS A 345 -14.12 -1.03 -16.44
CA HIS A 345 -13.73 -2.18 -15.60
C HIS A 345 -12.62 -3.03 -16.21
N GLN A 346 -12.47 -2.97 -17.55
CA GLN A 346 -11.42 -3.69 -18.29
C GLN A 346 -10.16 -2.85 -18.50
N LEU A 347 -10.15 -1.59 -18.07
CA LEU A 347 -8.98 -0.73 -18.22
C LEU A 347 -7.73 -1.34 -17.61
N SER A 348 -6.66 -1.32 -18.37
CA SER A 348 -5.35 -1.78 -17.91
C SER A 348 -4.89 -0.90 -16.74
N ARG A 349 -4.44 -1.56 -15.68
CA ARG A 349 -3.89 -0.86 -14.50
C ARG A 349 -2.36 -0.74 -14.58
N LYS A 350 -1.82 -0.53 -15.78
CA LYS A 350 -0.41 -0.19 -15.99
C LYS A 350 -0.17 1.24 -15.52
N HIS A 351 1.03 1.50 -15.01
CA HIS A 351 1.46 2.90 -14.88
C HIS A 351 1.86 3.43 -16.27
N VAL A 352 1.71 4.72 -16.44
CA VAL A 352 2.16 5.46 -17.62
C VAL A 352 3.06 6.59 -17.14
N VAL A 353 4.19 6.77 -17.81
CA VAL A 353 5.12 7.87 -17.55
C VAL A 353 5.09 8.80 -18.75
N GLU A 354 4.79 10.06 -18.51
CA GLU A 354 4.86 11.13 -19.49
C GLU A 354 6.02 12.06 -19.16
N VAL A 355 6.79 12.45 -20.16
CA VAL A 355 7.96 13.33 -20.02
C VAL A 355 7.81 14.55 -20.90
N ASP A 356 7.79 15.71 -20.26
CA ASP A 356 7.93 17.00 -20.89
C ASP A 356 9.40 17.40 -20.81
N LYS A 357 10.07 17.33 -21.95
CA LYS A 357 11.53 17.61 -22.04
C LYS A 357 11.85 19.09 -22.00
N GLU A 358 10.93 19.94 -22.48
CA GLU A 358 11.14 21.39 -22.53
C GLU A 358 11.07 21.99 -21.14
N LEU A 359 10.11 21.53 -20.33
CA LEU A 359 9.94 21.96 -18.95
C LEU A 359 10.69 21.08 -17.95
N SER A 360 11.30 19.97 -18.38
CA SER A 360 11.93 18.99 -17.47
C SER A 360 10.95 18.48 -16.40
N VAL A 361 9.76 18.04 -16.83
CA VAL A 361 8.71 17.46 -15.96
C VAL A 361 8.53 15.98 -16.29
N VAL A 362 8.46 15.14 -15.27
CA VAL A 362 8.07 13.73 -15.38
C VAL A 362 6.77 13.51 -14.63
N THR A 363 5.74 13.01 -15.30
CA THR A 363 4.43 12.75 -14.68
C THR A 363 4.16 11.26 -14.64
N ILE A 364 3.84 10.73 -13.45
CA ILE A 364 3.52 9.33 -13.22
C ILE A 364 2.01 9.17 -13.03
N LEU A 365 1.37 8.46 -13.96
CA LEU A 365 -0.07 8.20 -13.94
C LEU A 365 -0.36 6.74 -13.60
N GLY A 366 -1.36 6.50 -12.75
CA GLY A 366 -1.80 5.15 -12.39
C GLY A 366 -0.75 4.34 -11.63
N GLY A 367 -0.73 3.05 -11.89
CA GLY A 367 0.22 2.11 -11.27
C GLY A 367 -0.39 1.23 -10.19
N LYS A 368 0.38 0.25 -9.78
CA LYS A 368 0.06 -0.72 -8.73
C LYS A 368 1.20 -0.82 -7.74
N LEU A 369 0.85 -1.07 -6.47
CA LEU A 369 1.85 -1.35 -5.45
C LEU A 369 2.77 -2.52 -5.85
N THR A 370 2.26 -3.56 -6.47
CA THR A 370 3.06 -4.70 -6.97
C THR A 370 4.15 -4.29 -7.96
N ASP A 371 3.91 -3.27 -8.80
CA ASP A 371 4.83 -2.82 -9.85
C ASP A 371 5.79 -1.70 -9.41
N CYS A 372 5.75 -1.30 -8.15
CA CYS A 372 6.43 -0.11 -7.63
C CYS A 372 7.95 -0.09 -7.89
N LEU A 373 8.63 -1.23 -7.78
CA LEU A 373 10.07 -1.29 -8.05
C LEU A 373 10.43 -0.98 -9.51
N ASN A 374 9.55 -1.34 -10.46
CA ASN A 374 9.74 -1.01 -11.86
C ASN A 374 9.56 0.50 -12.10
N VAL A 375 8.57 1.12 -11.42
CA VAL A 375 8.39 2.58 -11.46
C VAL A 375 9.65 3.31 -10.97
N GLY A 376 10.21 2.92 -9.82
CA GLY A 376 11.44 3.54 -9.31
C GLY A 376 12.63 3.42 -10.28
N GLN A 377 12.81 2.25 -10.93
CA GLN A 377 13.84 2.06 -11.94
C GLN A 377 13.61 2.91 -13.19
N GLU A 378 12.35 3.00 -13.65
CA GLU A 378 11.96 3.81 -14.80
C GLU A 378 12.21 5.29 -14.55
N MET A 379 11.94 5.80 -13.33
CA MET A 379 12.23 7.20 -12.98
C MET A 379 13.70 7.53 -13.12
N VAL A 380 14.62 6.71 -12.63
CA VAL A 380 16.06 6.96 -12.78
C VAL A 380 16.49 6.91 -14.25
N HIS A 381 15.87 6.05 -15.05
CA HIS A 381 16.11 6.00 -16.48
C HIS A 381 15.65 7.28 -17.20
N GLU A 382 14.46 7.79 -16.90
CA GLU A 382 13.96 9.04 -17.49
C GLU A 382 14.78 10.26 -17.01
N LEU A 383 15.18 10.31 -15.73
CA LEU A 383 16.07 11.35 -15.22
C LEU A 383 17.42 11.34 -15.94
N SER A 384 17.97 10.16 -16.24
CA SER A 384 19.19 10.06 -17.06
C SER A 384 19.01 10.60 -18.48
N LYS A 385 17.86 10.37 -19.11
CA LYS A 385 17.52 10.92 -20.43
C LYS A 385 17.34 12.45 -20.42
N LEU A 386 16.93 13.01 -19.28
CA LEU A 386 16.84 14.45 -19.06
C LEU A 386 18.19 15.11 -18.74
N GLY A 387 19.29 14.34 -18.74
CA GLY A 387 20.63 14.85 -18.60
C GLY A 387 21.21 14.75 -17.18
N HIS A 388 20.50 14.20 -16.20
CA HIS A 388 21.06 13.99 -14.87
C HIS A 388 22.15 12.92 -14.87
N LYS A 389 23.23 13.18 -14.14
CA LYS A 389 24.29 12.18 -13.90
C LYS A 389 23.84 11.22 -12.81
N VAL A 390 23.46 10.01 -13.20
CA VAL A 390 22.95 9.00 -12.28
C VAL A 390 23.96 7.88 -12.07
N ASN A 391 24.13 7.46 -10.83
CA ASN A 391 24.93 6.30 -10.48
C ASN A 391 24.15 5.00 -10.72
N LYS A 392 24.86 3.87 -10.83
CA LYS A 392 24.23 2.56 -10.89
C LYS A 392 23.42 2.31 -9.63
N LEU A 393 22.15 1.98 -9.79
CA LEU A 393 21.25 1.68 -8.66
C LEU A 393 21.73 0.50 -7.84
N LYS A 394 21.92 0.73 -6.53
CA LYS A 394 22.25 -0.30 -5.53
C LYS A 394 21.49 0.00 -4.23
N ASN A 395 21.00 -1.05 -3.57
CA ASN A 395 20.46 -0.98 -2.20
C ASN A 395 19.40 0.12 -1.97
N TRP A 396 18.59 0.44 -2.97
CA TRP A 396 17.58 1.47 -2.88
C TRP A 396 16.21 0.94 -2.39
N PHE A 397 16.10 -0.37 -2.18
CA PHE A 397 14.93 -1.04 -1.65
C PHE A 397 15.32 -2.34 -0.96
N GLY A 398 14.38 -2.92 -0.21
CA GLY A 398 14.55 -4.18 0.50
C GLY A 398 14.67 -3.99 2.01
N GLU A 399 14.35 -5.03 2.75
CA GLU A 399 14.61 -5.09 4.17
C GLU A 399 16.11 -5.14 4.45
N GLY A 400 16.51 -4.70 5.65
CA GLY A 400 17.87 -4.81 6.15
C GLY A 400 18.29 -6.27 6.38
N SER A 401 19.48 -6.44 6.97
CA SER A 401 20.05 -7.74 7.33
C SER A 401 19.09 -8.56 8.21
N GLN A 402 19.05 -9.86 7.97
CA GLN A 402 18.28 -10.82 8.76
C GLN A 402 19.17 -11.64 9.71
N VAL A 403 20.45 -11.37 9.74
CA VAL A 403 21.45 -12.17 10.48
C VAL A 403 21.18 -12.18 11.98
N ARG A 404 20.79 -11.04 12.53
CA ARG A 404 20.54 -10.88 13.97
C ARG A 404 19.09 -11.10 14.40
N LYS A 405 18.26 -11.64 13.52
CA LYS A 405 16.82 -11.81 13.81
C LYS A 405 16.59 -12.73 15.01
N GLU A 406 17.27 -13.85 15.08
CA GLU A 406 17.13 -14.80 16.17
C GLU A 406 17.59 -14.19 17.52
N GLU A 407 18.73 -13.48 17.52
CA GLU A 407 19.20 -12.72 18.69
C GLU A 407 18.16 -11.72 19.18
N PHE A 408 17.51 -11.00 18.24
CA PHE A 408 16.43 -10.08 18.57
C PHE A 408 15.23 -10.76 19.22
N TYR A 409 14.82 -11.94 18.68
CA TYR A 409 13.70 -12.70 19.24
C TYR A 409 14.00 -13.18 20.67
N GLN A 410 15.22 -13.65 20.93
CA GLN A 410 15.66 -14.03 22.28
C GLN A 410 15.65 -12.84 23.23
N LEU A 411 16.09 -11.67 22.78
CA LEU A 411 16.03 -10.43 23.55
C LEU A 411 14.59 -10.06 23.93
N VAL A 412 13.66 -10.07 22.98
CA VAL A 412 12.24 -9.79 23.25
C VAL A 412 11.63 -10.82 24.18
N ALA A 413 11.94 -12.11 24.00
CA ALA A 413 11.45 -13.18 24.89
C ALA A 413 11.92 -13.02 26.33
N SER A 414 13.13 -12.49 26.55
CA SER A 414 13.65 -12.22 27.91
C SER A 414 12.99 -11.01 28.58
N ARG A 415 12.23 -10.17 27.83
CA ARG A 415 11.67 -8.89 28.29
C ARG A 415 10.17 -8.79 28.14
N SER A 416 9.49 -9.85 27.76
CA SER A 416 8.04 -9.87 27.57
C SER A 416 7.42 -11.16 28.08
N ASP A 417 6.12 -11.16 28.29
CA ASP A 417 5.39 -12.37 28.67
C ASP A 417 5.41 -13.41 27.56
N GLN A 418 5.47 -14.70 27.94
CA GLN A 418 5.47 -15.83 27.00
C GLN A 418 4.28 -15.81 26.02
N LYS A 419 3.15 -15.23 26.41
CA LYS A 419 1.95 -15.13 25.56
C LYS A 419 2.05 -14.05 24.49
N THR A 420 2.83 -12.99 24.70
CA THR A 420 2.90 -11.80 23.84
C THR A 420 4.23 -11.65 23.12
N PHE A 421 5.31 -12.35 23.55
CA PHE A 421 6.64 -12.16 22.97
C PHE A 421 6.66 -12.35 21.45
N GLN A 422 5.96 -13.35 20.93
CA GLN A 422 5.99 -13.66 19.51
C GLN A 422 5.34 -12.54 18.69
N SER A 423 4.19 -11.98 19.13
CA SER A 423 3.53 -10.88 18.47
C SER A 423 4.37 -9.61 18.50
N ILE A 424 4.99 -9.31 19.64
CA ILE A 424 5.89 -8.15 19.81
C ILE A 424 7.13 -8.30 18.94
N ALA A 425 7.82 -9.45 19.00
CA ALA A 425 9.02 -9.69 18.20
C ALA A 425 8.74 -9.62 16.69
N ASP A 426 7.68 -10.29 16.22
CA ASP A 426 7.25 -10.27 14.82
C ASP A 426 6.87 -8.85 14.36
N GLY A 427 6.17 -8.12 15.21
CA GLY A 427 5.72 -6.75 14.92
C GLY A 427 6.90 -5.79 14.78
N ILE A 428 7.73 -5.68 15.81
CA ILE A 428 8.87 -4.74 15.81
C ILE A 428 9.88 -5.11 14.73
N TRP A 429 10.24 -6.40 14.59
CA TRP A 429 11.19 -6.82 13.56
C TRP A 429 10.70 -6.51 12.15
N ARG A 430 9.44 -6.77 11.86
CA ARG A 430 8.83 -6.48 10.56
C ARG A 430 8.86 -5.00 10.21
N ARG A 431 8.61 -4.12 11.18
CA ARG A 431 8.53 -2.67 10.96
C ARG A 431 9.88 -1.96 11.02
N HIS A 432 10.84 -2.48 11.79
CA HIS A 432 12.09 -1.77 12.11
C HIS A 432 13.36 -2.55 11.82
N GLY A 433 13.29 -3.88 11.64
CA GLY A 433 14.48 -4.72 11.46
C GLY A 433 15.45 -4.58 12.64
N GLU A 434 16.76 -4.42 12.33
CA GLU A 434 17.80 -4.28 13.36
C GLU A 434 17.65 -3.04 14.26
N ALA A 435 16.97 -1.97 13.81
CA ALA A 435 16.65 -0.84 14.69
C ALA A 435 15.74 -1.24 15.87
N GLY A 436 15.09 -2.39 15.80
CA GLY A 436 14.34 -2.97 16.89
C GLY A 436 15.13 -3.15 18.18
N PHE A 437 16.46 -3.40 18.10
CA PHE A 437 17.32 -3.51 19.28
C PHE A 437 17.35 -2.20 20.12
N GLU A 438 17.42 -1.06 19.45
CA GLU A 438 17.39 0.26 20.11
C GLU A 438 16.00 0.56 20.67
N ILE A 439 14.94 0.17 19.96
CA ILE A 439 13.54 0.37 20.36
C ILE A 439 13.22 -0.39 21.64
N VAL A 440 13.60 -1.66 21.70
CA VAL A 440 13.34 -2.54 22.86
C VAL A 440 14.06 -2.04 24.11
N GLY A 441 15.27 -1.50 23.98
CA GLY A 441 16.04 -0.95 25.10
C GLY A 441 16.23 -1.96 26.25
N GLU A 442 16.20 -1.51 27.51
CA GLU A 442 16.38 -2.36 28.69
C GLU A 442 15.08 -2.65 29.47
N SER A 443 13.99 -1.99 29.09
CA SER A 443 12.72 -2.04 29.82
C SER A 443 11.91 -3.32 29.51
N GLN A 444 11.04 -3.69 30.44
CA GLN A 444 10.03 -4.72 30.21
C GLN A 444 9.07 -4.28 29.10
N LEU A 445 8.71 -5.20 28.22
CA LEU A 445 7.81 -4.98 27.10
C LEU A 445 6.40 -5.45 27.44
N THR A 446 5.44 -4.56 27.24
CA THR A 446 4.03 -4.86 27.39
C THR A 446 3.29 -4.47 26.11
N GLU A 447 2.44 -5.35 25.63
CA GLU A 447 1.61 -5.06 24.45
C GLU A 447 0.53 -4.05 24.83
N LEU A 448 0.50 -2.91 24.14
CA LEU A 448 -0.51 -1.86 24.34
C LEU A 448 -1.88 -2.21 23.78
N ILE A 449 -1.89 -2.96 22.67
CA ILE A 449 -3.10 -3.34 21.93
C ILE A 449 -3.03 -4.83 21.65
N ALA A 450 -3.90 -5.59 22.30
CA ALA A 450 -3.91 -7.05 22.24
C ALA A 450 -3.87 -7.58 20.80
N GLY A 451 -2.92 -8.48 20.53
CA GLY A 451 -2.76 -9.19 19.26
C GLY A 451 -2.08 -8.41 18.14
N LEU A 452 -1.64 -7.14 18.37
CA LEU A 452 -0.95 -6.34 17.36
C LEU A 452 0.58 -6.24 17.55
N GLY A 453 1.10 -6.72 18.68
CA GLY A 453 2.54 -6.68 18.96
C GLY A 453 3.12 -5.27 19.04
N ILE A 454 2.32 -4.30 19.51
CA ILE A 454 2.71 -2.89 19.60
C ILE A 454 3.00 -2.56 21.06
N THR A 455 4.16 -1.97 21.33
CA THR A 455 4.61 -1.59 22.67
C THR A 455 4.72 -0.08 22.83
N GLU A 456 4.77 0.39 24.08
CA GLU A 456 5.00 1.82 24.39
C GLU A 456 6.31 2.31 23.79
N GLN A 457 7.38 1.51 23.89
CA GLN A 457 8.71 1.85 23.38
C GLN A 457 8.67 2.11 21.89
N GLU A 458 7.96 1.28 21.14
CA GLU A 458 7.78 1.43 19.69
C GLU A 458 6.99 2.69 19.35
N VAL A 459 5.88 2.95 20.06
CA VAL A 459 5.06 4.16 19.86
C VAL A 459 5.89 5.42 20.09
N ARG A 460 6.68 5.47 21.17
CA ARG A 460 7.57 6.60 21.47
C ARG A 460 8.64 6.78 20.39
N HIS A 461 9.27 5.70 19.94
CA HIS A 461 10.26 5.75 18.87
C HIS A 461 9.66 6.32 17.57
N ILE A 462 8.53 5.80 17.13
CA ILE A 462 7.85 6.25 15.92
C ILE A 462 7.47 7.73 16.01
N ALA A 463 6.87 8.15 17.14
CA ALA A 463 6.46 9.55 17.36
C ALA A 463 7.64 10.53 17.28
N LEU A 464 8.83 10.11 17.74
CA LEU A 464 10.04 10.94 17.74
C LEU A 464 10.82 10.91 16.42
N ALA A 465 10.82 9.79 15.70
CA ALA A 465 11.73 9.53 14.58
C ALA A 465 11.06 9.50 13.19
N GLU A 466 9.74 9.37 13.10
CA GLU A 466 9.08 9.07 11.84
C GLU A 466 8.10 10.17 11.36
N MET A 467 8.41 11.43 11.65
CA MET A 467 7.68 12.62 11.15
C MET A 467 6.17 12.60 11.47
N ILE A 468 5.82 12.23 12.68
CA ILE A 468 4.44 12.19 13.16
C ILE A 468 3.95 13.60 13.50
N THR A 469 2.79 13.97 13.00
CA THR A 469 2.10 15.24 13.27
C THR A 469 0.74 15.00 13.91
N THR A 470 0.06 13.90 13.52
CA THR A 470 -1.29 13.59 14.00
C THR A 470 -1.40 12.16 14.52
N ARG A 471 -2.44 11.86 15.31
CA ARG A 471 -2.78 10.48 15.72
C ARG A 471 -2.97 9.56 14.52
N GLU A 472 -3.52 10.08 13.42
CA GLU A 472 -3.74 9.32 12.19
C GLU A 472 -2.43 8.90 11.52
N ASP A 473 -1.40 9.74 11.54
CA ASP A 473 -0.06 9.39 11.05
C ASP A 473 0.49 8.19 11.80
N LEU A 474 0.38 8.20 13.12
CA LEU A 474 0.87 7.14 13.99
C LEU A 474 0.02 5.86 13.87
N LEU A 475 -1.29 5.97 14.16
CA LEU A 475 -2.15 4.79 14.39
C LEU A 475 -2.66 4.14 13.11
N ARG A 476 -2.66 4.88 11.99
CA ARG A 476 -3.11 4.34 10.70
C ARG A 476 -1.95 4.10 9.74
N ARG A 477 -0.98 5.01 9.67
CA ARG A 477 0.05 4.97 8.63
C ARG A 477 1.38 4.36 9.08
N ARG A 478 1.82 4.58 10.32
CA ARG A 478 3.03 3.92 10.83
C ARG A 478 2.74 2.59 11.51
N LEU A 479 1.59 2.49 12.17
CA LEU A 479 1.11 1.30 12.86
C LEU A 479 -0.23 0.83 12.26
N PRO A 480 -0.53 -0.49 12.24
CA PRO A 480 -1.75 -1.02 11.64
C PRO A 480 -2.98 -0.93 12.57
N VAL A 481 -2.98 -0.03 13.55
CA VAL A 481 -3.99 0.02 14.62
C VAL A 481 -5.39 0.31 14.08
N LYS A 482 -5.55 1.43 13.39
CA LYS A 482 -6.85 1.85 12.83
C LYS A 482 -7.30 1.01 11.63
N MET A 483 -6.48 0.09 11.16
CA MET A 483 -6.91 -0.91 10.19
C MET A 483 -7.84 -1.96 10.80
N SER A 484 -7.66 -2.26 12.09
CA SER A 484 -8.37 -3.37 12.75
C SER A 484 -9.05 -2.98 14.06
N ARG A 485 -8.93 -1.73 14.51
CA ARG A 485 -9.56 -1.25 15.75
C ARG A 485 -10.36 0.01 15.47
N SER A 486 -11.58 0.08 16.03
CA SER A 486 -12.45 1.25 15.91
C SER A 486 -11.96 2.39 16.82
N ASP A 487 -12.32 3.64 16.47
CA ASP A 487 -12.05 4.79 17.33
C ASP A 487 -12.65 4.63 18.73
N LYS A 488 -13.80 3.96 18.84
CA LYS A 488 -14.46 3.67 20.12
C LYS A 488 -13.62 2.72 21.00
N GLU A 489 -13.05 1.65 20.41
CA GLU A 489 -12.14 0.75 21.14
C GLU A 489 -10.88 1.47 21.58
N LEU A 490 -10.30 2.30 20.70
CA LEU A 490 -9.08 3.06 21.02
C LEU A 490 -9.32 4.05 22.14
N ALA A 491 -10.43 4.78 22.13
CA ALA A 491 -10.80 5.72 23.20
C ALA A 491 -10.98 5.06 24.59
N THR A 492 -11.24 3.75 24.64
CA THR A 492 -11.32 3.01 25.91
C THR A 492 -9.97 2.46 26.38
N ASN A 493 -8.94 2.49 25.54
CA ASN A 493 -7.60 2.02 25.87
C ASN A 493 -6.82 3.12 26.64
N LYS A 494 -7.02 3.16 27.97
CA LYS A 494 -6.43 4.18 28.82
C LYS A 494 -4.89 4.28 28.74
N PRO A 495 -4.11 3.16 28.69
CA PRO A 495 -2.66 3.25 28.52
C PRO A 495 -2.24 3.95 27.22
N LEU A 496 -2.89 3.59 26.09
CA LEU A 496 -2.62 4.20 24.80
C LEU A 496 -2.99 5.70 24.81
N GLU A 497 -4.19 6.05 25.29
CA GLU A 497 -4.65 7.43 25.34
C GLU A 497 -3.73 8.32 26.20
N LYS A 498 -3.30 7.81 27.38
CA LYS A 498 -2.33 8.51 28.22
C LYS A 498 -1.03 8.77 27.47
N LEU A 499 -0.51 7.74 26.78
CA LEU A 499 0.74 7.85 26.01
C LEU A 499 0.61 8.85 24.86
N LEU A 500 -0.52 8.85 24.12
CA LEU A 500 -0.77 9.81 23.04
C LEU A 500 -0.79 11.25 23.55
N VAL A 501 -1.45 11.51 24.68
CA VAL A 501 -1.46 12.83 25.31
C VAL A 501 -0.05 13.27 25.76
N GLU A 502 0.74 12.38 26.36
CA GLU A 502 2.14 12.65 26.71
C GLU A 502 3.00 13.02 25.52
N LEU A 503 2.71 12.44 24.35
CA LEU A 503 3.42 12.70 23.07
C LEU A 503 2.91 13.96 22.35
N GLY A 504 1.86 14.60 22.85
CA GLY A 504 1.24 15.78 22.24
C GLY A 504 0.37 15.43 21.01
N LEU A 505 -0.16 14.22 20.98
CA LEU A 505 -1.01 13.70 19.91
C LEU A 505 -2.47 13.57 20.34
#